data_1962dfd85d1732ca847f16dd2d59538d
#
_entry.id   1962dfd85d1732ca847f16dd2d59538d
#
_cell.length_a   1.000
_cell.length_b   1.000
_cell.length_c   1.000
_cell.angle_alpha   90.00
_cell.angle_beta   90.00
_cell.angle_gamma   90.00
#
_symmetry.space_group_name_H-M   'P 1'
#
loop_
_entity.id
_entity.type
_entity.pdbx_description
1 polymer ?
#
loop_
_entity_poly.entity_id
_entity_poly.type
_entity_poly.pdbx_seq_one_letter_code
_entity_poly.pdbx_strand_id
1 'polypeptide(L)'
;MTTFYNCNFFDGATEHNTENAWFTVDDHTGRITARGTGTPTSADQQVDFHGQYVMPGFFNVHTHITAGPDTPDGSYGHTEAESAVFATQNMHQLLQSGVTYIRQCGTEYDVDIALKRMQQDGKLPHTPHMMTSGKAFSMTGGHGDSSHGGHAVDSPGEMRKAVRTAFKNGAESIKVMATGGVMTPNDFMEDPQLSVAEMHVAVEESHHKRRIVAAHAEGNPGIQNAIDAGVDSIEHGFYVNEQEAHQMVAQGTYLTPTLIAEWAAAKDGIGVLPAWEIKKAEDALDDTYVNLSRAFQIGVKFTCGTDAGTPFNGFDQTPHEFEMLTKIGMTPAQAYQCSSINSANLLGVADDYGTLEVGKFADFQVLKADPVADVHAVVQADKQVYLGGHREF
;
A
#
# COMPACT_ATOMS: atom_id res chain seq x y z
N MET A 1 26.80 -17.00 1.77
CA MET A 1 25.47 -17.57 2.10
C MET A 1 25.26 -17.45 3.60
N THR A 2 24.12 -16.86 3.99
CA THR A 2 23.73 -16.74 5.40
C THR A 2 22.50 -17.59 5.68
N THR A 3 22.53 -18.43 6.71
CA THR A 3 21.38 -19.21 7.17
C THR A 3 20.84 -18.61 8.46
N PHE A 4 19.56 -18.26 8.42
CA PHE A 4 18.76 -17.84 9.57
C PHE A 4 18.00 -19.06 10.08
N TYR A 5 18.08 -19.35 11.40
CA TYR A 5 17.54 -20.58 11.96
C TYR A 5 16.95 -20.39 13.35
N ASN A 6 16.30 -21.47 13.87
CA ASN A 6 15.67 -21.48 15.18
C ASN A 6 14.61 -20.36 15.30
N CYS A 7 13.70 -20.31 14.33
CA CYS A 7 12.62 -19.34 14.28
C CYS A 7 11.25 -20.02 14.11
N ASN A 8 10.20 -19.31 14.48
CA ASN A 8 8.83 -19.60 14.11
C ASN A 8 8.51 -18.78 12.86
N PHE A 9 8.14 -19.44 11.77
CA PHE A 9 8.19 -18.87 10.43
C PHE A 9 6.80 -18.79 9.81
N PHE A 10 6.29 -17.56 9.64
CA PHE A 10 5.11 -17.27 8.84
C PHE A 10 5.56 -16.88 7.43
N ASP A 11 5.16 -17.64 6.41
CA ASP A 11 5.67 -17.43 5.05
C ASP A 11 4.93 -16.36 4.23
N GLY A 12 3.83 -15.81 4.75
CA GLY A 12 3.02 -14.80 4.07
C GLY A 12 1.90 -15.36 3.20
N ALA A 13 1.77 -16.68 3.08
CA ALA A 13 0.74 -17.34 2.27
C ALA A 13 -0.14 -18.32 3.08
N THR A 14 0.40 -18.91 4.13
CA THR A 14 -0.31 -19.85 5.01
C THR A 14 -1.06 -19.13 6.13
N GLU A 15 -1.86 -19.87 6.92
CA GLU A 15 -2.58 -19.28 8.07
C GLU A 15 -1.92 -19.59 9.41
N HIS A 16 -0.73 -20.18 9.42
CA HIS A 16 -0.04 -20.61 10.64
C HIS A 16 1.47 -20.54 10.51
N ASN A 17 2.16 -20.50 11.65
CA ASN A 17 3.60 -20.55 11.71
C ASN A 17 4.14 -21.97 11.49
N THR A 18 5.31 -22.08 10.85
CA THR A 18 6.14 -23.27 10.85
C THR A 18 7.16 -23.16 11.96
N GLU A 19 7.09 -24.05 12.96
CA GLU A 19 7.99 -24.05 14.12
C GLU A 19 9.38 -24.59 13.77
N ASN A 20 10.41 -24.11 14.52
CA ASN A 20 11.80 -24.56 14.40
C ASN A 20 12.27 -24.54 12.93
N ALA A 21 11.95 -23.48 12.24
CA ALA A 21 12.26 -23.28 10.83
C ALA A 21 13.66 -22.67 10.64
N TRP A 22 14.15 -22.82 9.42
CA TRP A 22 15.36 -22.17 8.91
C TRP A 22 15.19 -21.83 7.43
N PHE A 23 15.93 -20.82 6.97
CA PHE A 23 16.07 -20.49 5.55
C PHE A 23 17.47 -19.94 5.27
N THR A 24 17.95 -20.16 4.05
CA THR A 24 19.27 -19.72 3.59
C THR A 24 19.14 -18.67 2.51
N VAL A 25 19.90 -17.60 2.61
CA VAL A 25 19.93 -16.48 1.68
C VAL A 25 21.30 -16.44 0.98
N ASP A 26 21.29 -16.19 -0.31
CA ASP A 26 22.47 -15.82 -1.07
C ASP A 26 22.77 -14.34 -0.85
N ASP A 27 23.88 -14.04 -0.16
CA ASP A 27 24.28 -12.68 0.24
C ASP A 27 24.56 -11.74 -0.96
N HIS A 28 24.78 -12.29 -2.18
CA HIS A 28 25.01 -11.49 -3.38
C HIS A 28 23.71 -11.10 -4.09
N THR A 29 22.74 -12.01 -4.10
CA THR A 29 21.47 -11.80 -4.81
C THR A 29 20.35 -11.37 -3.90
N GLY A 30 20.50 -11.53 -2.57
CA GLY A 30 19.46 -11.29 -1.58
C GLY A 30 18.29 -12.29 -1.63
N ARG A 31 18.46 -13.43 -2.34
CA ARG A 31 17.36 -14.39 -2.57
C ARG A 31 17.46 -15.59 -1.65
N ILE A 32 16.30 -16.11 -1.26
CA ILE A 32 16.18 -17.37 -0.52
C ILE A 32 16.54 -18.51 -1.45
N THR A 33 17.53 -19.33 -1.05
CA THR A 33 18.00 -20.48 -1.83
C THR A 33 17.52 -21.82 -1.29
N ALA A 34 17.18 -21.88 -0.01
CA ALA A 34 16.64 -23.07 0.66
C ALA A 34 15.85 -22.68 1.90
N ARG A 35 14.89 -23.50 2.29
CA ARG A 35 14.18 -23.43 3.58
C ARG A 35 13.80 -24.81 4.07
N GLY A 36 13.61 -24.96 5.38
CA GLY A 36 13.23 -26.23 6.00
C GLY A 36 12.97 -26.09 7.50
N THR A 37 12.88 -27.23 8.18
CA THR A 37 12.69 -27.33 9.64
C THR A 37 13.80 -28.12 10.29
N GLY A 38 14.00 -27.96 11.61
CA GLY A 38 15.04 -28.62 12.37
C GLY A 38 16.42 -27.97 12.21
N THR A 39 17.47 -28.79 12.17
CA THR A 39 18.85 -28.30 12.08
C THR A 39 19.25 -28.05 10.63
N PRO A 40 19.72 -26.83 10.28
CA PRO A 40 20.18 -26.53 8.92
C PRO A 40 21.42 -27.34 8.54
N THR A 41 21.56 -27.68 7.27
CA THR A 41 22.58 -28.61 6.78
C THR A 41 23.97 -28.00 6.55
N SER A 42 24.13 -26.73 6.40
CA SER A 42 25.32 -25.87 6.51
C SER A 42 25.14 -24.52 5.81
N ALA A 43 25.78 -23.49 6.33
CA ALA A 43 26.04 -22.23 5.65
C ALA A 43 27.39 -21.67 6.15
N ASP A 44 27.94 -20.72 5.38
CA ASP A 44 29.18 -20.04 5.77
C ASP A 44 28.96 -19.15 6.99
N GLN A 45 27.77 -18.56 7.11
CA GLN A 45 27.30 -17.78 8.26
C GLN A 45 25.98 -18.30 8.79
N GLN A 46 25.78 -18.23 10.10
CA GLN A 46 24.55 -18.64 10.76
C GLN A 46 24.09 -17.56 11.75
N VAL A 47 22.78 -17.26 11.73
CA VAL A 47 22.11 -16.32 12.62
C VAL A 47 21.03 -17.07 13.38
N ASP A 48 21.17 -17.16 14.71
CA ASP A 48 20.17 -17.78 15.58
C ASP A 48 19.13 -16.74 16.01
N PHE A 49 17.87 -16.97 15.68
CA PHE A 49 16.75 -16.11 16.10
C PHE A 49 16.14 -16.51 17.45
N HIS A 50 16.72 -17.52 18.14
CA HIS A 50 16.34 -17.89 19.51
C HIS A 50 14.82 -18.13 19.72
N GLY A 51 14.14 -18.73 18.75
CA GLY A 51 12.73 -19.01 18.79
C GLY A 51 11.82 -17.81 18.49
N GLN A 52 12.38 -16.68 18.03
CA GLN A 52 11.61 -15.52 17.60
C GLN A 52 10.80 -15.81 16.32
N TYR A 53 9.88 -14.91 15.99
CA TYR A 53 8.97 -15.05 14.85
C TYR A 53 9.50 -14.30 13.65
N VAL A 54 9.54 -14.97 12.49
CA VAL A 54 9.93 -14.40 11.20
C VAL A 54 8.70 -14.34 10.31
N MET A 55 8.48 -13.19 9.68
CA MET A 55 7.42 -13.00 8.68
C MET A 55 7.90 -12.11 7.54
N PRO A 56 7.24 -12.11 6.36
CA PRO A 56 7.57 -11.17 5.29
C PRO A 56 7.54 -9.72 5.76
N GLY A 57 8.37 -8.89 5.17
CA GLY A 57 8.20 -7.45 5.23
C GLY A 57 6.87 -7.03 4.61
N PHE A 58 6.29 -5.95 5.11
CA PHE A 58 4.97 -5.49 4.68
C PHE A 58 5.02 -4.79 3.32
N PHE A 59 3.94 -4.96 2.57
CA PHE A 59 3.56 -4.07 1.50
C PHE A 59 2.63 -2.98 2.03
N ASN A 60 2.83 -1.75 1.59
CA ASN A 60 1.85 -0.69 1.71
C ASN A 60 1.57 -0.16 0.29
N VAL A 61 0.41 -0.54 -0.28
CA VAL A 61 0.10 -0.25 -1.68
C VAL A 61 -0.65 1.06 -1.87
N HIS A 62 -0.76 1.88 -0.82
CA HIS A 62 -1.34 3.22 -0.90
C HIS A 62 -0.58 4.20 0.00
N THR A 63 0.35 4.94 -0.58
CA THR A 63 1.18 5.92 0.13
C THR A 63 1.34 7.20 -0.68
N HIS A 64 1.58 8.31 0.04
CA HIS A 64 1.88 9.63 -0.49
C HIS A 64 3.16 10.17 0.16
N ILE A 65 4.34 9.65 -0.26
CA ILE A 65 5.61 9.94 0.44
C ILE A 65 6.01 11.42 0.46
N THR A 66 5.43 12.27 -0.39
CA THR A 66 5.65 13.72 -0.40
C THR A 66 4.67 14.47 0.48
N ALA A 67 3.66 13.80 1.04
CA ALA A 67 2.65 14.42 1.91
C ALA A 67 3.14 14.55 3.36
N GLY A 68 2.47 15.42 4.12
CA GLY A 68 2.84 15.80 5.49
C GLY A 68 1.76 15.48 6.52
N PRO A 69 1.82 14.33 7.21
CA PRO A 69 0.81 13.93 8.19
C PRO A 69 0.69 14.91 9.37
N ASP A 70 1.72 15.70 9.62
CA ASP A 70 1.76 16.70 10.70
C ASP A 70 1.12 18.05 10.31
N THR A 71 0.61 18.18 9.08
CA THR A 71 -0.03 19.39 8.58
C THR A 71 -1.53 19.19 8.38
N PRO A 72 -2.39 20.19 8.69
CA PRO A 72 -3.84 20.04 8.60
C PRO A 72 -4.37 19.78 7.18
N ASP A 73 -3.61 20.17 6.15
CA ASP A 73 -3.98 20.01 4.74
C ASP A 73 -3.21 18.87 4.05
N GLY A 74 -2.46 18.06 4.81
CA GLY A 74 -1.65 16.97 4.27
C GLY A 74 -0.51 17.41 3.35
N SER A 75 -0.19 18.72 3.30
CA SER A 75 0.82 19.26 2.40
C SER A 75 1.94 19.96 3.17
N TYR A 76 3.16 19.69 2.80
CA TYR A 76 4.29 20.49 3.30
C TYR A 76 4.44 21.83 2.56
N GLY A 77 3.71 22.05 1.45
CA GLY A 77 3.68 23.32 0.71
C GLY A 77 5.03 23.75 0.15
N HIS A 78 5.88 22.82 -0.24
CA HIS A 78 7.30 23.05 -0.45
C HIS A 78 7.73 23.06 -1.92
N THR A 79 9.02 23.30 -2.09
CA THR A 79 9.71 23.13 -3.38
C THR A 79 9.97 21.65 -3.66
N GLU A 80 10.23 21.32 -4.93
CA GLU A 80 10.62 19.96 -5.36
C GLU A 80 11.79 19.38 -4.53
N ALA A 81 12.78 20.23 -4.18
CA ALA A 81 13.92 19.79 -3.38
C ALA A 81 13.53 19.41 -1.94
N GLU A 82 12.65 20.18 -1.32
CA GLU A 82 12.13 19.89 0.02
C GLU A 82 11.24 18.64 0.00
N SER A 83 10.34 18.50 -0.98
CA SER A 83 9.52 17.31 -1.17
C SER A 83 10.39 16.03 -1.30
N ALA A 84 11.52 16.08 -2.01
CA ALA A 84 12.43 14.95 -2.13
C ALA A 84 13.11 14.57 -0.79
N VAL A 85 13.46 15.57 0.03
CA VAL A 85 14.05 15.33 1.36
C VAL A 85 13.02 14.72 2.30
N PHE A 86 11.80 15.25 2.37
CA PHE A 86 10.72 14.70 3.18
C PHE A 86 10.35 13.29 2.73
N ALA A 87 10.20 13.07 1.42
CA ALA A 87 9.92 11.74 0.88
C ALA A 87 10.97 10.71 1.31
N THR A 88 12.25 11.06 1.34
CA THR A 88 13.30 10.17 1.82
C THR A 88 13.15 9.86 3.30
N GLN A 89 12.84 10.83 4.14
CA GLN A 89 12.61 10.64 5.57
C GLN A 89 11.38 9.74 5.81
N ASN A 90 10.30 9.97 5.08
CA ASN A 90 9.06 9.20 5.14
C ASN A 90 9.29 7.73 4.71
N MET A 91 10.10 7.50 3.67
CA MET A 91 10.50 6.15 3.26
C MET A 91 11.32 5.42 4.35
N HIS A 92 12.19 6.12 5.09
CA HIS A 92 12.91 5.52 6.23
C HIS A 92 11.94 5.11 7.35
N GLN A 93 10.93 5.93 7.66
CA GLN A 93 9.91 5.59 8.67
C GLN A 93 9.09 4.37 8.24
N LEU A 94 8.68 4.29 6.95
CA LEU A 94 8.01 3.12 6.39
C LEU A 94 8.86 1.87 6.59
N LEU A 95 10.14 1.88 6.20
CA LEU A 95 11.01 0.73 6.35
C LEU A 95 11.19 0.33 7.82
N GLN A 96 11.38 1.31 8.71
CA GLN A 96 11.51 1.06 10.15
C GLN A 96 10.24 0.44 10.74
N SER A 97 9.05 0.77 10.20
CA SER A 97 7.79 0.16 10.62
C SER A 97 7.60 -1.28 10.15
N GLY A 98 8.50 -1.79 9.29
CA GLY A 98 8.45 -3.13 8.71
C GLY A 98 7.98 -3.17 7.25
N VAL A 99 7.71 -2.02 6.63
CA VAL A 99 7.29 -1.94 5.22
C VAL A 99 8.49 -2.05 4.31
N THR A 100 8.56 -3.11 3.51
CA THR A 100 9.66 -3.37 2.57
C THR A 100 9.32 -3.07 1.11
N TYR A 101 8.04 -2.90 0.80
CA TYR A 101 7.57 -2.54 -0.54
C TYR A 101 6.40 -1.55 -0.48
N ILE A 102 6.43 -0.50 -1.31
CA ILE A 102 5.37 0.52 -1.38
C ILE A 102 4.89 0.73 -2.82
N ARG A 103 3.62 1.12 -2.96
CA ARG A 103 3.09 1.74 -4.20
C ARG A 103 2.70 3.18 -3.90
N GLN A 104 3.13 4.09 -4.76
CA GLN A 104 2.70 5.48 -4.70
C GLN A 104 1.31 5.65 -5.34
N CYS A 105 0.49 6.51 -4.75
CA CYS A 105 -0.84 6.86 -5.25
C CYS A 105 -0.99 8.36 -5.56
N GLY A 106 0.11 8.97 -5.96
CA GLY A 106 0.25 10.38 -6.26
C GLY A 106 1.41 10.98 -5.49
N THR A 107 2.29 11.68 -6.18
CA THR A 107 3.43 12.40 -5.58
C THR A 107 3.58 13.77 -6.20
N GLU A 108 3.99 14.74 -5.39
CA GLU A 108 4.32 16.06 -5.89
C GLU A 108 5.57 16.01 -6.80
N TYR A 109 5.56 16.77 -7.87
CA TYR A 109 6.71 16.96 -8.79
C TYR A 109 7.24 15.65 -9.43
N ASP A 110 6.51 14.53 -9.39
CA ASP A 110 6.99 13.21 -9.82
C ASP A 110 8.26 12.76 -9.05
N VAL A 111 8.39 13.14 -7.77
CA VAL A 111 9.57 12.88 -6.92
C VAL A 111 9.84 11.38 -6.77
N ASP A 112 8.79 10.55 -6.68
CA ASP A 112 8.90 9.09 -6.60
C ASP A 112 9.69 8.50 -7.78
N ILE A 113 9.48 9.01 -8.99
CA ILE A 113 10.20 8.58 -10.20
C ILE A 113 11.70 8.89 -10.09
N ALA A 114 12.04 10.06 -9.54
CA ALA A 114 13.44 10.43 -9.32
C ALA A 114 14.09 9.56 -8.23
N LEU A 115 13.39 9.33 -7.11
CA LEU A 115 13.88 8.50 -6.01
C LEU A 115 14.04 7.03 -6.43
N LYS A 116 13.12 6.49 -7.24
CA LYS A 116 13.24 5.14 -7.80
C LYS A 116 14.53 4.97 -8.62
N ARG A 117 14.88 5.95 -9.46
CA ARG A 117 16.14 5.92 -10.21
C ARG A 117 17.35 5.94 -9.26
N MET A 118 17.29 6.72 -8.19
CA MET A 118 18.35 6.75 -7.19
C MET A 118 18.49 5.41 -6.44
N GLN A 119 17.38 4.71 -6.16
CA GLN A 119 17.43 3.35 -5.62
C GLN A 119 18.13 2.39 -6.59
N GLN A 120 17.73 2.40 -7.87
CA GLN A 120 18.32 1.55 -8.91
C GLN A 120 19.83 1.79 -9.09
N ASP A 121 20.27 3.03 -8.90
CA ASP A 121 21.68 3.44 -8.93
C ASP A 121 22.44 3.13 -7.62
N GLY A 122 21.78 2.56 -6.59
CA GLY A 122 22.36 2.32 -5.26
C GLY A 122 22.68 3.59 -4.46
N LYS A 123 22.04 4.71 -4.81
CA LYS A 123 22.29 6.03 -4.19
C LYS A 123 21.26 6.38 -3.11
N LEU A 124 20.26 5.55 -2.90
CA LEU A 124 19.20 5.73 -1.89
C LEU A 124 19.06 4.45 -1.06
N PRO A 125 19.99 4.19 -0.13
CA PRO A 125 19.91 3.02 0.77
C PRO A 125 18.84 3.21 1.85
N HIS A 126 18.52 2.13 2.56
CA HIS A 126 17.62 2.11 3.73
C HIS A 126 16.21 2.62 3.42
N THR A 127 15.68 2.25 2.26
CA THR A 127 14.33 2.60 1.83
C THR A 127 13.61 1.37 1.27
N PRO A 128 12.27 1.26 1.43
CA PRO A 128 11.51 0.15 0.86
C PRO A 128 11.59 0.15 -0.68
N HIS A 129 11.45 -1.01 -1.29
CA HIS A 129 11.20 -1.08 -2.73
C HIS A 129 9.95 -0.28 -3.09
N MET A 130 9.87 0.24 -4.31
CA MET A 130 8.79 1.15 -4.68
C MET A 130 8.26 0.89 -6.09
N MET A 131 6.93 0.93 -6.24
CA MET A 131 6.24 1.12 -7.51
C MET A 131 5.80 2.59 -7.61
N THR A 132 6.19 3.26 -8.68
CA THR A 132 5.94 4.70 -8.89
C THR A 132 4.61 4.96 -9.58
N SER A 133 3.99 6.11 -9.30
CA SER A 133 2.81 6.60 -10.02
C SER A 133 3.02 7.97 -10.66
N GLY A 134 3.95 8.77 -10.15
CA GLY A 134 3.98 10.20 -10.43
C GLY A 134 2.73 10.90 -9.89
N LYS A 135 2.23 11.91 -10.59
CA LYS A 135 1.02 12.65 -10.24
C LYS A 135 -0.25 11.81 -10.40
N ALA A 136 -1.21 12.02 -9.52
CA ALA A 136 -2.56 11.47 -9.70
C ALA A 136 -3.35 12.26 -10.77
N PHE A 137 -4.27 11.59 -11.49
CA PHE A 137 -5.13 12.23 -12.47
C PHE A 137 -6.53 12.47 -11.91
N SER A 138 -6.97 13.72 -11.99
CA SER A 138 -8.27 14.19 -11.52
C SER A 138 -8.98 15.02 -12.60
N MET A 139 -10.25 15.32 -12.43
CA MET A 139 -10.89 16.36 -13.24
C MET A 139 -10.49 17.76 -12.73
N THR A 140 -10.65 18.79 -13.55
CA THR A 140 -10.46 20.18 -13.11
C THR A 140 -11.36 20.51 -11.92
N GLY A 141 -10.75 20.93 -10.81
CA GLY A 141 -11.43 21.25 -9.55
C GLY A 141 -11.90 20.02 -8.76
N GLY A 142 -11.49 18.81 -9.14
CA GLY A 142 -11.82 17.56 -8.44
C GLY A 142 -10.85 17.22 -7.31
N HIS A 143 -11.08 16.06 -6.71
CA HIS A 143 -10.27 15.53 -5.61
C HIS A 143 -8.80 15.39 -6.02
N GLY A 144 -7.91 15.95 -5.21
CA GLY A 144 -6.47 15.90 -5.50
C GLY A 144 -6.01 16.81 -6.66
N ASP A 145 -6.87 17.66 -7.24
CA ASP A 145 -6.44 18.70 -8.19
C ASP A 145 -5.66 19.79 -7.46
N SER A 146 -4.40 19.52 -7.21
CA SER A 146 -3.47 20.41 -6.55
C SER A 146 -2.38 20.90 -7.51
N SER A 147 -1.79 22.05 -7.21
CA SER A 147 -0.78 22.68 -8.09
C SER A 147 0.45 21.80 -8.35
N HIS A 148 0.75 20.84 -7.48
CA HIS A 148 1.98 20.05 -7.54
C HIS A 148 1.77 18.54 -7.58
N GLY A 149 0.73 18.02 -6.91
CA GLY A 149 0.47 16.57 -6.78
C GLY A 149 -0.58 16.02 -7.74
N GLY A 150 -1.47 16.87 -8.28
CA GLY A 150 -2.50 16.50 -9.24
C GLY A 150 -2.18 16.86 -10.68
N HIS A 151 -2.87 16.22 -11.62
CA HIS A 151 -2.87 16.56 -13.04
C HIS A 151 -4.29 16.49 -13.57
N ALA A 152 -4.88 17.67 -13.86
CA ALA A 152 -6.25 17.75 -14.33
C ALA A 152 -6.38 17.25 -15.78
N VAL A 153 -7.42 16.45 -16.03
CA VAL A 153 -7.81 15.91 -17.34
C VAL A 153 -9.33 15.93 -17.46
N ASP A 154 -9.85 16.51 -18.52
CA ASP A 154 -11.28 16.73 -18.72
C ASP A 154 -11.82 16.07 -20.00
N SER A 155 -11.05 15.13 -20.56
CA SER A 155 -11.47 14.35 -21.73
C SER A 155 -10.66 13.06 -21.88
N PRO A 156 -11.19 12.03 -22.55
CA PRO A 156 -10.45 10.82 -22.91
C PRO A 156 -9.16 11.09 -23.69
N GLY A 157 -9.12 12.16 -24.52
CA GLY A 157 -7.94 12.54 -25.30
C GLY A 157 -6.81 13.10 -24.42
N GLU A 158 -7.17 13.93 -23.44
CA GLU A 158 -6.22 14.45 -22.45
C GLU A 158 -5.73 13.35 -21.54
N MET A 159 -6.60 12.47 -21.03
CA MET A 159 -6.22 11.30 -20.25
C MET A 159 -5.19 10.44 -21.00
N ARG A 160 -5.44 10.13 -22.30
CA ARG A 160 -4.50 9.36 -23.13
C ARG A 160 -3.12 10.01 -23.20
N LYS A 161 -3.09 11.32 -23.40
CA LYS A 161 -1.83 12.09 -23.45
C LYS A 161 -1.12 12.07 -22.09
N ALA A 162 -1.85 12.28 -21.02
CA ALA A 162 -1.32 12.35 -19.67
C ALA A 162 -0.72 11.00 -19.24
N VAL A 163 -1.43 9.88 -19.41
CA VAL A 163 -0.95 8.53 -19.09
C VAL A 163 0.30 8.17 -19.89
N ARG A 164 0.31 8.44 -21.21
CA ARG A 164 1.51 8.22 -22.04
C ARG A 164 2.69 9.06 -21.58
N THR A 165 2.44 10.28 -21.11
CA THR A 165 3.49 11.16 -20.59
C THR A 165 4.03 10.64 -19.26
N ALA A 166 3.17 10.19 -18.33
CA ALA A 166 3.59 9.59 -17.07
C ALA A 166 4.49 8.36 -17.31
N PHE A 167 4.10 7.46 -18.19
CA PHE A 167 4.93 6.30 -18.54
C PHE A 167 6.26 6.69 -19.23
N LYS A 168 6.25 7.72 -20.08
CA LYS A 168 7.48 8.25 -20.68
C LYS A 168 8.43 8.79 -19.61
N ASN A 169 7.91 9.40 -18.55
CA ASN A 169 8.69 9.94 -17.45
C ASN A 169 9.19 8.86 -16.47
N GLY A 170 8.56 7.68 -16.45
CA GLY A 170 8.98 6.55 -15.62
C GLY A 170 7.98 6.08 -14.56
N ALA A 171 6.71 6.50 -14.65
CA ALA A 171 5.64 5.92 -13.84
C ALA A 171 5.50 4.42 -14.14
N GLU A 172 5.19 3.64 -13.10
CA GLU A 172 5.01 2.19 -13.19
C GLU A 172 3.54 1.78 -12.94
N SER A 173 2.74 2.69 -12.42
CA SER A 173 1.28 2.57 -12.23
C SER A 173 0.61 3.91 -12.49
N ILE A 174 -0.71 3.93 -12.57
CA ILE A 174 -1.52 5.14 -12.74
C ILE A 174 -2.51 5.24 -11.58
N LYS A 175 -2.69 6.43 -11.04
CA LYS A 175 -3.73 6.77 -10.06
C LYS A 175 -4.73 7.73 -10.70
N VAL A 176 -6.02 7.40 -10.57
CA VAL A 176 -7.15 8.24 -11.03
C VAL A 176 -8.11 8.52 -9.86
N MET A 177 -8.87 9.61 -9.95
CA MET A 177 -9.87 10.01 -8.97
C MET A 177 -11.28 9.81 -9.56
N ALA A 178 -12.00 8.78 -9.08
CA ALA A 178 -13.35 8.45 -9.55
C ALA A 178 -14.43 9.18 -8.76
N THR A 179 -14.13 9.62 -7.53
CA THR A 179 -15.04 10.36 -6.65
C THR A 179 -14.37 11.57 -6.03
N GLY A 180 -15.17 12.44 -5.41
CA GLY A 180 -14.70 13.33 -4.36
C GLY A 180 -14.24 12.55 -3.13
N GLY A 181 -13.84 13.25 -2.07
CA GLY A 181 -13.29 12.64 -0.87
C GLY A 181 -13.44 13.49 0.40
N VAL A 182 -12.85 13.01 1.48
CA VAL A 182 -12.98 13.61 2.81
C VAL A 182 -12.25 14.96 2.92
N MET A 183 -11.04 15.04 2.39
CA MET A 183 -10.12 16.15 2.67
C MET A 183 -10.42 17.47 1.94
N THR A 184 -11.24 17.47 0.89
CA THR A 184 -11.52 18.66 0.07
C THR A 184 -12.84 19.29 0.48
N PRO A 185 -12.90 20.61 0.77
CA PRO A 185 -14.16 21.31 1.05
C PRO A 185 -15.11 21.27 -0.15
N ASN A 186 -16.42 21.01 0.09
CA ASN A 186 -17.46 20.92 -0.94
C ASN A 186 -17.23 19.84 -2.01
N ASP A 187 -16.41 18.86 -1.71
CA ASP A 187 -16.11 17.70 -2.53
C ASP A 187 -16.62 16.47 -1.76
N PHE A 188 -17.70 15.86 -2.22
CA PHE A 188 -18.37 14.80 -1.48
C PHE A 188 -17.97 13.43 -2.01
N MET A 189 -17.86 12.45 -1.10
CA MET A 189 -17.48 11.07 -1.41
C MET A 189 -18.40 10.43 -2.46
N GLU A 190 -19.66 10.82 -2.49
CA GLU A 190 -20.66 10.31 -3.43
C GLU A 190 -20.65 11.02 -4.80
N ASP A 191 -19.91 12.12 -4.94
CA ASP A 191 -19.85 12.87 -6.20
C ASP A 191 -18.92 12.17 -7.20
N PRO A 192 -19.47 11.61 -8.32
CA PRO A 192 -18.61 11.02 -9.35
C PRO A 192 -17.83 12.11 -10.07
N GLN A 193 -16.56 11.86 -10.33
CA GLN A 193 -15.66 12.82 -10.98
C GLN A 193 -15.24 12.35 -12.38
N LEU A 194 -14.15 11.62 -12.50
CA LEU A 194 -13.78 11.08 -13.80
C LEU A 194 -14.85 10.12 -14.34
N SER A 195 -15.21 10.29 -15.60
CA SER A 195 -16.16 9.42 -16.28
C SER A 195 -15.58 8.02 -16.56
N VAL A 196 -16.46 7.04 -16.80
CA VAL A 196 -16.07 5.72 -17.26
C VAL A 196 -15.17 5.80 -18.52
N ALA A 197 -15.50 6.69 -19.46
CA ALA A 197 -14.75 6.82 -20.71
C ALA A 197 -13.31 7.35 -20.50
N GLU A 198 -13.11 8.27 -19.56
CA GLU A 198 -11.79 8.80 -19.21
C GLU A 198 -10.96 7.75 -18.47
N MET A 199 -11.52 7.11 -17.44
CA MET A 199 -10.83 6.05 -16.70
C MET A 199 -10.53 4.82 -17.58
N HIS A 200 -11.45 4.45 -18.49
CA HIS A 200 -11.22 3.36 -19.44
C HIS A 200 -10.00 3.61 -20.33
N VAL A 201 -9.77 4.85 -20.75
CA VAL A 201 -8.56 5.20 -21.51
C VAL A 201 -7.30 5.04 -20.66
N ALA A 202 -7.36 5.38 -19.36
CA ALA A 202 -6.23 5.15 -18.46
C ALA A 202 -5.92 3.64 -18.34
N VAL A 203 -6.95 2.81 -18.19
CA VAL A 203 -6.85 1.34 -18.15
C VAL A 203 -6.27 0.79 -19.47
N GLU A 204 -6.85 1.17 -20.61
CA GLU A 204 -6.38 0.72 -21.93
C GLU A 204 -4.88 0.98 -22.14
N GLU A 205 -4.43 2.21 -21.92
CA GLU A 205 -3.03 2.62 -22.10
C GLU A 205 -2.08 1.94 -21.10
N SER A 206 -2.55 1.70 -19.88
CA SER A 206 -1.79 1.02 -18.83
C SER A 206 -1.64 -0.47 -19.13
N HIS A 207 -2.73 -1.16 -19.45
CA HIS A 207 -2.72 -2.58 -19.75
C HIS A 207 -1.90 -2.91 -21.01
N HIS A 208 -1.88 -2.03 -22.03
CA HIS A 208 -0.96 -2.16 -23.18
C HIS A 208 0.51 -2.21 -22.74
N LYS A 209 0.85 -1.65 -21.58
CA LYS A 209 2.20 -1.67 -21.02
C LYS A 209 2.35 -2.67 -19.85
N ARG A 210 1.34 -3.48 -19.58
CA ARG A 210 1.28 -4.40 -18.41
C ARG A 210 1.45 -3.64 -17.11
N ARG A 211 0.83 -2.48 -17.01
CA ARG A 211 0.80 -1.63 -15.83
C ARG A 211 -0.62 -1.56 -15.30
N ILE A 212 -0.75 -1.26 -14.02
CA ILE A 212 -2.03 -1.23 -13.30
C ILE A 212 -2.55 0.18 -13.12
N VAL A 213 -3.86 0.28 -12.89
CA VAL A 213 -4.57 1.52 -12.56
C VAL A 213 -5.26 1.37 -11.22
N ALA A 214 -4.97 2.30 -10.30
CA ALA A 214 -5.64 2.45 -9.02
C ALA A 214 -6.65 3.59 -9.09
N ALA A 215 -7.88 3.39 -8.60
CA ALA A 215 -8.90 4.42 -8.55
C ALA A 215 -9.27 4.77 -7.09
N HIS A 216 -9.05 6.03 -6.69
CA HIS A 216 -9.75 6.59 -5.53
C HIS A 216 -11.24 6.56 -5.82
N ALA A 217 -12.00 5.84 -5.02
CA ALA A 217 -13.45 5.71 -5.17
C ALA A 217 -14.07 5.36 -3.81
N GLU A 218 -14.68 6.33 -3.16
CA GLU A 218 -15.24 6.16 -1.82
C GLU A 218 -16.73 5.83 -1.86
N GLY A 219 -17.49 6.51 -2.71
CA GLY A 219 -18.95 6.39 -2.80
C GLY A 219 -19.49 6.01 -4.17
N ASN A 220 -20.76 5.67 -4.20
CA ASN A 220 -21.51 5.39 -5.41
C ASN A 220 -22.10 6.72 -5.99
N PRO A 221 -22.12 6.90 -7.33
CA PRO A 221 -21.86 5.93 -8.39
C PRO A 221 -20.37 5.83 -8.84
N GLY A 222 -19.44 6.53 -8.20
CA GLY A 222 -18.03 6.54 -8.63
C GLY A 222 -17.35 5.18 -8.55
N ILE A 223 -17.63 4.37 -7.49
CA ILE A 223 -17.14 2.99 -7.40
C ILE A 223 -17.57 2.17 -8.61
N GLN A 224 -18.86 2.23 -8.97
CA GLN A 224 -19.39 1.52 -10.14
C GLN A 224 -18.69 1.98 -11.42
N ASN A 225 -18.51 3.29 -11.61
CA ASN A 225 -17.82 3.84 -12.78
C ASN A 225 -16.37 3.33 -12.89
N ALA A 226 -15.64 3.25 -11.79
CA ALA A 226 -14.26 2.73 -11.77
C ALA A 226 -14.22 1.23 -12.12
N ILE A 227 -15.14 0.43 -11.57
CA ILE A 227 -15.28 -0.99 -11.89
C ILE A 227 -15.64 -1.18 -13.37
N ASP A 228 -16.57 -0.41 -13.91
CA ASP A 228 -16.99 -0.46 -15.32
C ASP A 228 -15.87 -0.01 -16.28
N ALA A 229 -15.00 0.87 -15.83
CA ALA A 229 -13.80 1.26 -16.57
C ALA A 229 -12.73 0.17 -16.60
N GLY A 230 -12.78 -0.80 -15.68
CA GLY A 230 -11.87 -1.94 -15.62
C GLY A 230 -10.58 -1.67 -14.84
N VAL A 231 -10.61 -0.81 -13.81
CA VAL A 231 -9.46 -0.54 -12.96
C VAL A 231 -9.01 -1.79 -12.19
N ASP A 232 -7.72 -1.86 -11.85
CA ASP A 232 -7.13 -3.02 -11.17
C ASP A 232 -7.36 -2.99 -9.65
N SER A 233 -7.45 -1.80 -9.05
CA SER A 233 -7.79 -1.65 -7.63
C SER A 233 -8.68 -0.45 -7.37
N ILE A 234 -9.65 -0.68 -6.47
CA ILE A 234 -10.43 0.38 -5.81
C ILE A 234 -9.71 0.72 -4.52
N GLU A 235 -9.42 2.00 -4.34
CA GLU A 235 -8.85 2.54 -3.12
C GLU A 235 -9.98 3.09 -2.26
N HIS A 236 -9.92 2.85 -0.94
CA HIS A 236 -10.95 3.17 0.04
C HIS A 236 -12.19 2.27 -0.07
N GLY A 237 -13.07 2.50 -1.03
CA GLY A 237 -14.24 1.66 -1.30
C GLY A 237 -15.29 1.67 -0.18
N PHE A 238 -15.39 2.76 0.60
CA PHE A 238 -16.16 2.83 1.85
C PHE A 238 -17.64 2.47 1.68
N TYR A 239 -18.24 2.83 0.56
CA TYR A 239 -19.64 2.56 0.28
C TYR A 239 -19.85 1.44 -0.76
N VAL A 240 -18.87 0.54 -0.92
CA VAL A 240 -19.00 -0.60 -1.83
C VAL A 240 -20.23 -1.44 -1.47
N ASN A 241 -21.11 -1.67 -2.46
CA ASN A 241 -22.30 -2.48 -2.27
C ASN A 241 -22.10 -3.95 -2.71
N GLU A 242 -23.11 -4.77 -2.48
CA GLU A 242 -23.06 -6.21 -2.77
C GLU A 242 -22.88 -6.49 -4.27
N GLN A 243 -23.57 -5.76 -5.14
CA GLN A 243 -23.47 -5.94 -6.60
C GLN A 243 -22.05 -5.61 -7.10
N GLU A 244 -21.48 -4.51 -6.64
CA GLU A 244 -20.13 -4.08 -6.96
C GLU A 244 -19.09 -5.09 -6.45
N ALA A 245 -19.26 -5.59 -5.22
CA ALA A 245 -18.39 -6.62 -4.66
C ALA A 245 -18.39 -7.90 -5.53
N HIS A 246 -19.54 -8.37 -5.97
CA HIS A 246 -19.63 -9.50 -6.90
C HIS A 246 -18.97 -9.21 -8.25
N GLN A 247 -19.11 -7.99 -8.77
CA GLN A 247 -18.48 -7.58 -10.03
C GLN A 247 -16.96 -7.52 -9.88
N MET A 248 -16.44 -6.97 -8.77
CA MET A 248 -15.00 -6.97 -8.45
C MET A 248 -14.44 -8.39 -8.40
N VAL A 249 -15.13 -9.32 -7.75
CA VAL A 249 -14.71 -10.74 -7.72
C VAL A 249 -14.65 -11.32 -9.13
N ALA A 250 -15.67 -11.08 -9.96
CA ALA A 250 -15.75 -11.59 -11.33
C ALA A 250 -14.65 -11.03 -12.25
N GLN A 251 -14.27 -9.77 -12.05
CA GLN A 251 -13.21 -9.08 -12.83
C GLN A 251 -11.81 -9.28 -12.26
N GLY A 252 -11.69 -9.69 -10.99
CA GLY A 252 -10.42 -9.79 -10.28
C GLY A 252 -9.90 -8.44 -9.75
N THR A 253 -10.76 -7.44 -9.62
CA THR A 253 -10.43 -6.12 -9.07
C THR A 253 -10.15 -6.24 -7.57
N TYR A 254 -9.06 -5.65 -7.10
CA TYR A 254 -8.68 -5.62 -5.68
C TYR A 254 -9.31 -4.43 -4.96
N LEU A 255 -9.34 -4.51 -3.61
CA LEU A 255 -9.77 -3.40 -2.74
C LEU A 255 -8.67 -3.09 -1.72
N THR A 256 -8.27 -1.81 -1.64
CA THR A 256 -7.30 -1.29 -0.67
C THR A 256 -8.04 -0.35 0.30
N PRO A 257 -8.41 -0.78 1.50
CA PRO A 257 -9.43 -0.09 2.30
C PRO A 257 -8.94 1.16 3.05
N THR A 258 -7.64 1.27 3.33
CA THR A 258 -7.02 2.42 4.02
C THR A 258 -7.76 2.88 5.29
N LEU A 259 -8.22 1.92 6.09
CA LEU A 259 -9.08 2.16 7.26
C LEU A 259 -8.45 3.07 8.31
N ILE A 260 -7.12 3.02 8.44
CA ILE A 260 -6.41 3.83 9.42
C ILE A 260 -6.48 5.33 9.09
N ALA A 261 -6.55 5.71 7.81
CA ALA A 261 -6.66 7.12 7.41
C ALA A 261 -7.97 7.74 7.90
N GLU A 262 -9.09 7.05 7.64
CA GLU A 262 -10.41 7.47 8.05
C GLU A 262 -10.56 7.51 9.57
N TRP A 263 -10.02 6.46 10.24
CA TRP A 263 -10.00 6.40 11.69
C TRP A 263 -9.19 7.55 12.30
N ALA A 264 -8.01 7.87 11.76
CA ALA A 264 -7.15 8.95 12.24
C ALA A 264 -7.84 10.32 12.08
N ALA A 265 -8.44 10.60 10.94
CA ALA A 265 -9.21 11.82 10.72
C ALA A 265 -10.37 11.95 11.71
N ALA A 266 -11.16 10.87 11.91
CA ALA A 266 -12.33 10.86 12.78
C ALA A 266 -12.00 10.94 14.27
N LYS A 267 -10.85 10.43 14.72
CA LYS A 267 -10.50 10.30 16.16
C LYS A 267 -9.37 11.23 16.57
N ASP A 268 -8.26 11.25 15.86
CA ASP A 268 -7.08 12.03 16.22
C ASP A 268 -7.18 13.48 15.68
N GLY A 269 -7.98 13.71 14.63
CA GLY A 269 -8.26 15.03 14.07
C GLY A 269 -9.10 15.95 14.97
N ILE A 270 -9.74 15.41 16.03
CA ILE A 270 -10.65 16.18 16.90
C ILE A 270 -9.93 17.39 17.54
N GLY A 271 -10.48 18.59 17.26
CA GLY A 271 -9.93 19.85 17.79
C GLY A 271 -8.81 20.46 16.94
N VAL A 272 -8.38 19.82 15.87
CA VAL A 272 -7.36 20.31 14.92
C VAL A 272 -7.93 20.45 13.52
N LEU A 273 -8.54 19.38 12.97
CA LEU A 273 -9.17 19.42 11.66
C LEU A 273 -10.48 20.23 11.68
N PRO A 274 -10.90 20.78 10.53
CA PRO A 274 -12.18 21.42 10.39
C PRO A 274 -13.34 20.50 10.78
N ALA A 275 -14.36 21.02 11.47
CA ALA A 275 -15.49 20.21 11.96
C ALA A 275 -16.25 19.48 10.82
N TRP A 276 -16.28 20.04 9.61
CA TRP A 276 -16.90 19.40 8.45
C TRP A 276 -16.12 18.16 7.97
N GLU A 277 -14.80 18.16 8.09
CA GLU A 277 -13.93 17.06 7.71
C GLU A 277 -14.04 15.90 8.70
N ILE A 278 -13.95 16.20 10.01
CA ILE A 278 -14.18 15.22 11.08
C ILE A 278 -15.55 14.58 10.91
N LYS A 279 -16.59 15.39 10.65
CA LYS A 279 -17.94 14.86 10.48
C LYS A 279 -18.07 13.93 9.27
N LYS A 280 -17.43 14.23 8.15
CA LYS A 280 -17.41 13.32 6.99
C LYS A 280 -16.76 11.97 7.35
N ALA A 281 -15.61 12.01 8.02
CA ALA A 281 -14.91 10.81 8.47
C ALA A 281 -15.74 10.00 9.47
N GLU A 282 -16.35 10.63 10.46
CA GLU A 282 -17.22 9.95 11.45
C GLU A 282 -18.45 9.32 10.79
N ASP A 283 -19.13 10.04 9.90
CA ASP A 283 -20.35 9.57 9.22
C ASP A 283 -20.04 8.35 8.32
N ALA A 284 -18.85 8.27 7.73
CA ALA A 284 -18.45 7.17 6.88
C ALA A 284 -18.00 5.91 7.66
N LEU A 285 -17.42 6.09 8.84
CA LEU A 285 -16.66 5.03 9.52
C LEU A 285 -17.47 3.77 9.84
N ASP A 286 -18.69 3.93 10.39
CA ASP A 286 -19.54 2.79 10.77
C ASP A 286 -20.04 2.01 9.55
N ASP A 287 -20.47 2.72 8.50
CA ASP A 287 -20.92 2.12 7.24
C ASP A 287 -19.76 1.41 6.52
N THR A 288 -18.55 1.97 6.57
CA THR A 288 -17.33 1.41 6.01
C THR A 288 -17.07 0.00 6.54
N TYR A 289 -17.06 -0.18 7.87
CA TYR A 289 -16.84 -1.52 8.46
C TYR A 289 -17.88 -2.54 8.01
N VAL A 290 -19.15 -2.16 7.92
CA VAL A 290 -20.25 -3.04 7.47
C VAL A 290 -20.07 -3.42 6.00
N ASN A 291 -19.79 -2.46 5.14
CA ASN A 291 -19.68 -2.67 3.70
C ASN A 291 -18.44 -3.49 3.35
N LEU A 292 -17.28 -3.16 3.96
CA LEU A 292 -16.04 -3.89 3.72
C LEU A 292 -16.09 -5.32 4.28
N SER A 293 -16.73 -5.53 5.44
CA SER A 293 -16.98 -6.88 5.96
C SER A 293 -17.81 -7.72 4.99
N ARG A 294 -18.85 -7.14 4.40
CA ARG A 294 -19.66 -7.80 3.37
C ARG A 294 -18.84 -8.10 2.12
N ALA A 295 -18.06 -7.14 1.62
CA ALA A 295 -17.19 -7.35 0.46
C ALA A 295 -16.16 -8.46 0.70
N PHE A 296 -15.56 -8.52 1.89
CA PHE A 296 -14.66 -9.59 2.29
C PHE A 296 -15.35 -10.96 2.30
N GLN A 297 -16.56 -11.06 2.88
CA GLN A 297 -17.34 -12.30 2.91
C GLN A 297 -17.76 -12.78 1.51
N ILE A 298 -18.00 -11.87 0.57
CA ILE A 298 -18.31 -12.18 -0.85
C ILE A 298 -17.06 -12.72 -1.55
N GLY A 299 -15.85 -12.41 -1.07
CA GLY A 299 -14.59 -12.91 -1.61
C GLY A 299 -13.80 -11.88 -2.42
N VAL A 300 -14.10 -10.59 -2.27
CA VAL A 300 -13.23 -9.53 -2.82
C VAL A 300 -11.83 -9.70 -2.25
N LYS A 301 -10.81 -9.60 -3.09
CA LYS A 301 -9.40 -9.64 -2.68
C LYS A 301 -8.98 -8.29 -2.13
N PHE A 302 -8.60 -8.29 -0.85
CA PHE A 302 -8.08 -7.11 -0.19
C PHE A 302 -6.56 -7.03 -0.28
N THR A 303 -6.05 -5.79 -0.34
CA THR A 303 -4.64 -5.46 -0.19
C THR A 303 -4.46 -4.52 1.00
N CYS A 304 -3.24 -4.32 1.48
CA CYS A 304 -2.93 -3.42 2.57
C CYS A 304 -2.37 -2.11 2.03
N GLY A 305 -3.05 -1.03 2.30
CA GLY A 305 -2.62 0.34 2.08
C GLY A 305 -3.15 1.21 3.21
N THR A 306 -2.46 2.28 3.54
CA THR A 306 -2.82 3.12 4.68
C THR A 306 -3.18 4.55 4.31
N ASP A 307 -2.95 4.96 3.07
CA ASP A 307 -3.01 6.37 2.69
C ASP A 307 -2.04 7.25 3.51
N ALA A 308 -0.86 6.67 3.82
CA ALA A 308 0.16 7.33 4.62
C ALA A 308 0.58 8.66 4.00
N GLY A 309 0.59 9.70 4.85
CA GLY A 309 0.83 11.08 4.48
C GLY A 309 -0.41 11.97 4.62
N THR A 310 -1.61 11.42 4.73
CA THR A 310 -2.82 12.17 5.10
C THR A 310 -2.74 12.66 6.55
N PRO A 311 -3.50 13.69 6.95
CA PRO A 311 -3.43 14.24 8.30
C PRO A 311 -3.57 13.18 9.41
N PHE A 312 -2.70 13.24 10.41
CA PHE A 312 -2.60 12.29 11.55
C PHE A 312 -2.27 10.85 11.18
N ASN A 313 -1.99 10.57 9.91
CA ASN A 313 -1.70 9.23 9.40
C ASN A 313 -0.24 9.13 8.94
N GLY A 314 0.65 8.90 9.90
CA GLY A 314 2.09 8.83 9.70
C GLY A 314 2.55 7.60 8.92
N PHE A 315 3.82 7.60 8.57
CA PHE A 315 4.43 6.53 7.77
C PHE A 315 4.80 5.28 8.59
N ASP A 316 4.55 5.29 9.89
CA ASP A 316 4.68 4.16 10.81
C ASP A 316 3.37 3.42 11.09
N GLN A 317 2.24 3.87 10.50
CA GLN A 317 0.90 3.38 10.80
C GLN A 317 0.52 2.06 10.10
N THR A 318 1.31 1.55 9.16
CA THR A 318 0.99 0.30 8.46
C THR A 318 0.70 -0.88 9.40
N PRO A 319 1.41 -1.10 10.52
CA PRO A 319 1.08 -2.15 11.47
C PRO A 319 -0.31 -2.02 12.11
N HIS A 320 -0.85 -0.81 12.22
CA HIS A 320 -2.18 -0.55 12.79
C HIS A 320 -3.32 -0.84 11.81
N GLU A 321 -3.07 -0.78 10.50
CA GLU A 321 -4.06 -1.18 9.49
C GLU A 321 -4.48 -2.65 9.67
N PHE A 322 -3.57 -3.53 10.11
CA PHE A 322 -3.91 -4.93 10.34
C PHE A 322 -4.95 -5.11 11.45
N GLU A 323 -4.88 -4.31 12.52
CA GLU A 323 -5.93 -4.30 13.55
C GLU A 323 -7.29 -3.91 12.94
N MET A 324 -7.31 -2.89 12.08
CA MET A 324 -8.54 -2.46 11.41
C MET A 324 -9.09 -3.56 10.47
N LEU A 325 -8.21 -4.25 9.74
CA LEU A 325 -8.60 -5.38 8.89
C LEU A 325 -9.21 -6.54 9.71
N THR A 326 -8.77 -6.77 10.95
CA THR A 326 -9.42 -7.77 11.79
C THR A 326 -10.84 -7.37 12.21
N LYS A 327 -11.15 -6.08 12.31
CA LYS A 327 -12.50 -5.58 12.62
C LYS A 327 -13.51 -5.84 11.50
N ILE A 328 -13.08 -6.03 10.26
CA ILE A 328 -13.95 -6.45 9.15
C ILE A 328 -14.08 -7.98 9.03
N GLY A 329 -13.52 -8.74 9.97
CA GLY A 329 -13.71 -10.19 10.10
C GLY A 329 -12.53 -11.04 9.61
N MET A 330 -11.39 -10.45 9.30
CA MET A 330 -10.17 -11.19 8.94
C MET A 330 -9.49 -11.79 10.18
N THR A 331 -8.90 -12.97 10.03
CA THR A 331 -7.88 -13.45 10.99
C THR A 331 -6.60 -12.63 10.84
N PRO A 332 -5.71 -12.60 11.87
CA PRO A 332 -4.41 -11.93 11.71
C PRO A 332 -3.63 -12.41 10.48
N ALA A 333 -3.59 -13.70 10.20
CA ALA A 333 -2.92 -14.25 9.03
C ALA A 333 -3.53 -13.74 7.71
N GLN A 334 -4.85 -13.65 7.60
CA GLN A 334 -5.53 -13.10 6.42
C GLN A 334 -5.25 -11.60 6.26
N ALA A 335 -5.21 -10.85 7.36
CA ALA A 335 -4.81 -9.44 7.32
C ALA A 335 -3.36 -9.27 6.80
N TYR A 336 -2.41 -10.13 7.24
CA TYR A 336 -1.04 -10.10 6.72
C TYR A 336 -0.94 -10.58 5.26
N GLN A 337 -1.80 -11.49 4.82
CA GLN A 337 -1.89 -11.88 3.40
C GLN A 337 -2.30 -10.70 2.51
N CYS A 338 -3.08 -9.74 3.02
CA CYS A 338 -3.35 -8.48 2.31
C CYS A 338 -2.07 -7.70 2.01
N SER A 339 -1.12 -7.69 2.96
CA SER A 339 0.17 -6.99 2.87
C SER A 339 1.32 -7.86 2.35
N SER A 340 1.07 -9.05 1.89
CA SER A 340 2.08 -9.96 1.36
C SER A 340 1.66 -10.45 -0.03
N ILE A 341 1.10 -11.66 -0.11
CA ILE A 341 0.79 -12.32 -1.39
C ILE A 341 -0.24 -11.54 -2.22
N ASN A 342 -1.28 -10.95 -1.60
CA ASN A 342 -2.31 -10.22 -2.33
C ASN A 342 -1.77 -8.93 -2.94
N SER A 343 -1.04 -8.13 -2.16
CA SER A 343 -0.38 -6.91 -2.64
C SER A 343 0.65 -7.22 -3.72
N ALA A 344 1.47 -8.26 -3.54
CA ALA A 344 2.45 -8.66 -4.53
C ALA A 344 1.79 -9.11 -5.86
N ASN A 345 0.66 -9.80 -5.79
CA ASN A 345 -0.11 -10.19 -6.97
C ASN A 345 -0.73 -8.97 -7.67
N LEU A 346 -1.35 -8.04 -6.93
CA LEU A 346 -1.87 -6.79 -7.51
C LEU A 346 -0.78 -6.03 -8.26
N LEU A 347 0.40 -5.90 -7.65
CA LEU A 347 1.51 -5.14 -8.24
C LEU A 347 2.26 -5.90 -9.35
N GLY A 348 1.94 -7.19 -9.58
CA GLY A 348 2.61 -8.03 -10.56
C GLY A 348 4.06 -8.36 -10.21
N VAL A 349 4.41 -8.39 -8.91
CA VAL A 349 5.76 -8.66 -8.40
C VAL A 349 5.85 -9.94 -7.56
N ALA A 350 4.82 -10.77 -7.58
CA ALA A 350 4.71 -11.96 -6.74
C ALA A 350 5.76 -13.03 -7.02
N ASP A 351 6.38 -13.03 -8.19
CA ASP A 351 7.49 -13.93 -8.52
C ASP A 351 8.77 -13.61 -7.72
N ASP A 352 8.92 -12.36 -7.29
CA ASP A 352 10.11 -11.86 -6.60
C ASP A 352 9.89 -11.53 -5.13
N TYR A 353 8.67 -11.12 -4.73
CA TYR A 353 8.35 -10.53 -3.42
C TYR A 353 7.06 -11.08 -2.81
N GLY A 354 6.75 -10.65 -1.60
CA GLY A 354 5.47 -10.85 -0.91
C GLY A 354 5.40 -12.09 -0.03
N THR A 355 6.14 -13.14 -0.35
CA THR A 355 6.25 -14.35 0.48
C THR A 355 7.70 -14.78 0.63
N LEU A 356 8.01 -15.54 1.70
CA LEU A 356 9.37 -16.03 1.96
C LEU A 356 9.56 -17.44 1.36
N GLU A 357 9.44 -17.56 0.03
CA GLU A 357 9.63 -18.78 -0.73
C GLU A 357 11.02 -18.81 -1.40
N VAL A 358 11.49 -20.03 -1.71
CA VAL A 358 12.73 -20.22 -2.45
C VAL A 358 12.66 -19.53 -3.82
N GLY A 359 13.68 -18.74 -4.14
CA GLY A 359 13.79 -17.92 -5.34
C GLY A 359 13.42 -16.46 -5.14
N LYS A 360 12.64 -16.09 -4.12
CA LYS A 360 12.22 -14.72 -3.83
C LYS A 360 13.24 -13.97 -2.98
N PHE A 361 13.16 -12.65 -2.97
CA PHE A 361 13.98 -11.81 -2.10
C PHE A 361 13.67 -12.07 -0.62
N ALA A 362 14.70 -12.06 0.19
CA ALA A 362 14.62 -12.25 1.63
C ALA A 362 14.34 -10.92 2.34
N ASP A 363 13.16 -10.34 2.05
CA ASP A 363 12.65 -9.13 2.70
C ASP A 363 11.73 -9.56 3.84
N PHE A 364 12.19 -9.43 5.07
CA PHE A 364 11.50 -9.98 6.23
C PHE A 364 11.70 -9.15 7.49
N GLN A 365 10.87 -9.43 8.48
CA GLN A 365 10.98 -8.86 9.82
C GLN A 365 11.01 -9.95 10.88
N VAL A 366 11.66 -9.64 12.02
CA VAL A 366 11.78 -10.55 13.18
C VAL A 366 11.08 -9.92 14.37
N LEU A 367 10.17 -10.67 14.97
CA LEU A 367 9.29 -10.25 16.05
C LEU A 367 9.52 -11.12 17.29
N LYS A 368 9.28 -10.55 18.48
CA LYS A 368 9.36 -11.26 19.76
C LYS A 368 8.10 -12.05 20.10
N ALA A 369 6.94 -11.57 19.64
CA ALA A 369 5.62 -12.18 19.90
C ALA A 369 5.06 -12.82 18.64
N ASP A 370 4.13 -13.76 18.80
CA ASP A 370 3.49 -14.49 17.72
C ASP A 370 2.49 -13.60 16.95
N PRO A 371 2.78 -13.23 15.70
CA PRO A 371 1.88 -12.35 14.92
C PRO A 371 0.58 -13.06 14.51
N VAL A 372 0.59 -14.37 14.36
CA VAL A 372 -0.61 -15.13 13.97
C VAL A 372 -1.58 -15.28 15.15
N ALA A 373 -1.05 -15.34 16.37
CA ALA A 373 -1.86 -15.39 17.60
C ALA A 373 -2.37 -14.01 18.05
N ASP A 374 -1.58 -12.95 17.82
CA ASP A 374 -1.91 -11.59 18.23
C ASP A 374 -1.52 -10.59 17.15
N VAL A 375 -2.52 -9.92 16.57
CA VAL A 375 -2.30 -8.91 15.52
C VAL A 375 -1.46 -7.73 16.01
N HIS A 376 -1.44 -7.43 17.33
CA HIS A 376 -0.63 -6.36 17.89
C HIS A 376 0.88 -6.70 17.98
N ALA A 377 1.27 -7.97 17.79
CA ALA A 377 2.67 -8.36 17.79
C ALA A 377 3.53 -7.56 16.78
N VAL A 378 2.93 -7.11 15.68
CA VAL A 378 3.62 -6.36 14.63
C VAL A 378 3.83 -4.87 14.94
N VAL A 379 3.17 -4.33 15.97
CA VAL A 379 3.30 -2.91 16.37
C VAL A 379 4.58 -2.65 17.16
N GLN A 380 5.26 -3.70 17.69
CA GLN A 380 6.46 -3.53 18.51
C GLN A 380 7.54 -2.66 17.83
N ALA A 381 8.09 -1.70 18.57
CA ALA A 381 9.06 -0.74 18.06
C ALA A 381 10.48 -1.33 17.84
N ASP A 382 10.81 -2.44 18.53
CA ASP A 382 12.12 -3.06 18.51
C ASP A 382 12.23 -4.29 17.58
N LYS A 383 11.35 -4.38 16.59
CA LYS A 383 11.43 -5.39 15.52
C LYS A 383 12.72 -5.20 14.70
N GLN A 384 13.25 -6.29 14.18
CA GLN A 384 14.34 -6.21 13.21
C GLN A 384 13.78 -6.28 11.80
N VAL A 385 14.27 -5.46 10.89
CA VAL A 385 13.84 -5.41 9.49
C VAL A 385 15.00 -5.72 8.58
N TYR A 386 14.77 -6.57 7.58
CA TYR A 386 15.77 -7.04 6.64
C TYR A 386 15.30 -6.80 5.21
N LEU A 387 16.23 -6.36 4.35
CA LEU A 387 16.07 -6.29 2.89
C LEU A 387 17.12 -7.20 2.24
N GLY A 388 16.69 -8.13 1.39
CA GLY A 388 17.59 -9.11 0.75
C GLY A 388 18.44 -9.88 1.75
N GLY A 389 17.97 -10.13 2.96
CA GLY A 389 18.72 -10.80 4.02
C GLY A 389 19.72 -9.91 4.77
N HIS A 390 19.83 -8.64 4.44
CA HIS A 390 20.65 -7.66 5.15
C HIS A 390 19.82 -6.89 6.16
N ARG A 391 20.31 -6.80 7.41
CA ARG A 391 19.60 -6.08 8.46
C ARG A 391 19.68 -4.58 8.24
N GLU A 392 18.52 -3.92 8.22
CA GLU A 392 18.37 -2.48 8.07
C GLU A 392 18.15 -1.78 9.42
N PHE A 393 17.37 -2.41 10.31
CA PHE A 393 17.05 -1.94 11.67
C PHE A 393 17.12 -3.06 12.70
#